data_93b5d41e1b36cba0254fbba7d0f77305
#
_entry.id   93b5d41e1b36cba0254fbba7d0f77305
#
_cell.length_a   1.000
_cell.length_b   1.000
_cell.length_c   1.000
_cell.angle_alpha   90.00
_cell.angle_beta   90.00
_cell.angle_gamma   90.00
#
_symmetry.space_group_name_H-M   'P 1'
#
loop_
_entity.id
_entity.type
_entity.pdbx_description
1 polymer ?
#
loop_
_entity_poly.entity_id
_entity_poly.type
_entity_poly.pdbx_seq_one_letter_code
_entity_poly.pdbx_strand_id
1 'polypeptide(L)'
;MSTLLGSTVHITTPRVKILTRDQFEFKKLEPAVGVEIAYVEGLEGSNIMMFSRNDVRIIVGTLLGEEVPDDKFELDEINRSAICEVMNQMMGASATALSEFLKFTVNISTPVSFEITDAEGFKNKYFPEAIPMVVISFTLEIEGKLKSEFLNIMPEKLAKRLLEPFEISLEEAAEVQTENKESGSKAAEETAEKVIEEAAEKEKTQPDPEPAPTPQ
;
A
#
# COMPACT_ATOMS: atom_id res chain seq x y z
N MET A 1 9.78 -2.91 -4.03
CA MET A 1 9.12 -4.19 -3.73
C MET A 1 9.35 -5.23 -4.84
N SER A 2 8.97 -4.98 -6.10
CA SER A 2 9.18 -5.94 -7.18
C SER A 2 10.63 -6.43 -7.32
N THR A 3 11.60 -5.52 -7.26
CA THR A 3 13.04 -5.85 -7.32
C THR A 3 13.49 -6.75 -6.18
N LEU A 4 12.97 -6.50 -4.96
CA LEU A 4 13.31 -7.27 -3.76
C LEU A 4 12.72 -8.68 -3.81
N LEU A 5 11.48 -8.81 -4.26
CA LEU A 5 10.78 -10.10 -4.32
C LEU A 5 11.07 -10.90 -5.59
N GLY A 6 11.81 -10.34 -6.56
CA GLY A 6 12.06 -11.00 -7.85
C GLY A 6 10.78 -11.35 -8.62
N SER A 7 9.69 -10.67 -8.33
CA SER A 7 8.35 -10.88 -8.90
C SER A 7 7.68 -9.55 -9.16
N THR A 8 6.83 -9.48 -10.18
CA THR A 8 6.04 -8.26 -10.44
C THR A 8 5.03 -8.05 -9.32
N VAL A 9 5.07 -6.87 -8.70
CA VAL A 9 4.15 -6.48 -7.62
C VAL A 9 3.35 -5.27 -8.05
N HIS A 10 2.03 -5.40 -8.00
CA HIS A 10 1.09 -4.33 -8.26
C HIS A 10 0.36 -3.95 -6.98
N ILE A 11 0.35 -2.65 -6.67
CA ILE A 11 -0.46 -2.07 -5.60
C ILE A 11 -1.44 -1.10 -6.28
N THR A 12 -2.73 -1.38 -6.16
CA THR A 12 -3.75 -0.61 -6.84
C THR A 12 -4.30 0.53 -5.99
N THR A 13 -5.06 1.39 -6.64
CA THR A 13 -5.69 2.59 -6.06
C THR A 13 -6.36 2.31 -4.71
N PRO A 14 -6.03 3.08 -3.68
CA PRO A 14 -6.56 2.87 -2.35
C PRO A 14 -8.02 3.31 -2.20
N ARG A 15 -8.69 2.70 -1.22
CA ARG A 15 -9.94 3.20 -0.66
C ARG A 15 -9.67 3.78 0.72
N VAL A 16 -10.06 5.03 0.93
CA VAL A 16 -9.83 5.74 2.20
C VAL A 16 -11.13 5.82 2.99
N LYS A 17 -11.05 5.54 4.29
CA LYS A 17 -12.14 5.72 5.24
C LYS A 17 -11.60 6.37 6.51
N ILE A 18 -12.42 7.21 7.13
CA ILE A 18 -12.17 7.74 8.47
C ILE A 18 -13.09 6.96 9.41
N LEU A 19 -12.50 6.23 10.35
CA LEU A 19 -13.22 5.32 11.23
C LEU A 19 -12.89 5.61 12.69
N THR A 20 -13.90 5.52 13.54
CA THR A 20 -13.72 5.45 14.99
C THR A 20 -13.42 3.99 15.40
N ARG A 21 -12.99 3.81 16.64
CA ARG A 21 -12.70 2.48 17.23
C ARG A 21 -13.83 1.47 17.00
N ASP A 22 -15.08 1.86 17.22
CA ASP A 22 -16.24 0.98 17.12
C ASP A 22 -16.60 0.59 15.68
N GLN A 23 -16.24 1.46 14.73
CA GLN A 23 -16.48 1.25 13.30
C GLN A 23 -15.39 0.41 12.63
N PHE A 24 -14.21 0.30 13.27
CA PHE A 24 -13.09 -0.43 12.69
C PHE A 24 -13.23 -1.93 12.87
N GLU A 25 -13.23 -2.67 11.75
CA GLU A 25 -13.23 -4.13 11.70
C GLU A 25 -12.22 -4.62 10.67
N PHE A 26 -11.52 -5.71 11.00
CA PHE A 26 -10.52 -6.32 10.12
C PHE A 26 -10.66 -7.86 10.00
N LYS A 27 -11.83 -8.40 10.29
CA LYS A 27 -12.14 -9.85 10.28
C LYS A 27 -11.69 -10.59 9.01
N LYS A 28 -11.62 -9.89 7.86
CA LYS A 28 -11.15 -10.46 6.59
C LYS A 28 -9.65 -10.74 6.57
N LEU A 29 -8.89 -10.14 7.47
CA LEU A 29 -7.44 -10.30 7.57
C LEU A 29 -7.03 -11.26 8.69
N GLU A 30 -7.98 -11.75 9.50
CA GLU A 30 -7.69 -12.67 10.61
C GLU A 30 -7.31 -14.07 10.12
N PRO A 31 -6.25 -14.68 10.67
CA PRO A 31 -5.30 -14.09 11.63
C PRO A 31 -4.43 -13.01 10.96
N ALA A 32 -4.20 -11.90 11.67
CA ALA A 32 -3.58 -10.71 11.13
C ALA A 32 -2.18 -10.44 11.70
N VAL A 33 -1.34 -9.81 10.88
CA VAL A 33 0.00 -9.32 11.25
C VAL A 33 0.04 -7.82 11.04
N GLY A 34 0.42 -7.08 12.08
CA GLY A 34 0.69 -5.66 12.03
C GLY A 34 2.18 -5.38 11.84
N VAL A 35 2.51 -4.35 11.07
CA VAL A 35 3.85 -3.77 11.01
C VAL A 35 3.74 -2.29 11.33
N GLU A 36 4.26 -1.88 12.47
CA GLU A 36 4.28 -0.49 12.93
C GLU A 36 5.55 0.21 12.43
N ILE A 37 5.38 1.41 11.89
CA ILE A 37 6.44 2.25 11.36
C ILE A 37 6.19 3.68 11.86
N ALA A 38 7.11 4.23 12.65
CA ALA A 38 7.02 5.60 13.12
C ALA A 38 7.78 6.56 12.20
N TYR A 39 7.28 7.78 12.07
CA TYR A 39 8.04 8.88 11.52
C TYR A 39 8.92 9.47 12.62
N VAL A 40 10.21 9.61 12.35
CA VAL A 40 11.20 10.08 13.34
C VAL A 40 11.76 11.46 13.01
N GLU A 41 11.52 11.95 11.79
CA GLU A 41 11.92 13.28 11.33
C GLU A 41 10.92 13.81 10.32
N GLY A 42 10.60 15.09 10.38
CA GLY A 42 9.74 15.83 9.44
C GLY A 42 8.24 15.65 9.68
N LEU A 43 7.81 14.47 10.07
CA LEU A 43 6.44 14.12 10.42
C LEU A 43 6.41 13.51 11.82
N GLU A 44 5.25 13.56 12.48
CA GLU A 44 5.02 12.96 13.80
C GLU A 44 3.92 11.91 13.74
N GLY A 45 4.12 10.79 14.42
CA GLY A 45 3.18 9.69 14.53
C GLY A 45 3.67 8.43 13.87
N SER A 46 2.87 7.38 13.99
CA SER A 46 3.16 6.09 13.36
C SER A 46 2.02 5.68 12.44
N ASN A 47 2.34 4.87 11.47
CA ASN A 47 1.36 4.13 10.71
C ASN A 47 1.50 2.64 10.99
N ILE A 48 0.42 1.91 10.80
CA ILE A 48 0.38 0.47 10.95
C ILE A 48 -0.09 -0.13 9.64
N MET A 49 0.74 -0.97 9.06
CA MET A 49 0.35 -1.79 7.93
C MET A 49 -0.15 -3.12 8.44
N MET A 50 -1.36 -3.50 8.05
CA MET A 50 -2.00 -4.73 8.51
C MET A 50 -2.22 -5.68 7.33
N PHE A 51 -1.71 -6.89 7.44
CA PHE A 51 -1.79 -7.95 6.46
C PHE A 51 -2.46 -9.18 7.06
N SER A 52 -3.02 -10.06 6.24
CA SER A 52 -3.33 -11.40 6.71
C SER A 52 -2.02 -12.19 6.96
N ARG A 53 -2.07 -13.16 7.89
CA ARG A 53 -0.93 -14.05 8.13
C ARG A 53 -0.53 -14.82 6.87
N ASN A 54 -1.50 -15.23 6.05
CA ASN A 54 -1.25 -15.89 4.78
C ASN A 54 -0.50 -14.99 3.79
N ASP A 55 -0.83 -13.70 3.72
CA ASP A 55 -0.13 -12.76 2.85
C ASP A 55 1.32 -12.60 3.28
N VAL A 56 1.56 -12.46 4.60
CA VAL A 56 2.93 -12.39 5.14
C VAL A 56 3.72 -13.66 4.82
N ARG A 57 3.11 -14.84 4.95
CA ARG A 57 3.73 -16.12 4.57
C ARG A 57 4.17 -16.13 3.11
N ILE A 58 3.31 -15.68 2.19
CA ILE A 58 3.61 -15.66 0.75
C ILE A 58 4.68 -14.61 0.42
N ILE A 59 4.61 -13.41 1.04
CA ILE A 59 5.60 -12.35 0.85
C ILE A 59 6.97 -12.82 1.33
N VAL A 60 7.05 -13.33 2.55
CA VAL A 60 8.30 -13.82 3.16
C VAL A 60 8.84 -15.02 2.41
N GLY A 61 7.99 -16.00 2.08
CA GLY A 61 8.40 -17.16 1.28
C GLY A 61 8.93 -16.76 -0.09
N THR A 62 8.32 -15.76 -0.73
CA THR A 62 8.82 -15.21 -1.99
C THR A 62 10.19 -14.54 -1.85
N LEU A 63 10.39 -13.79 -0.74
CA LEU A 63 11.68 -13.15 -0.46
C LEU A 63 12.80 -14.16 -0.19
N LEU A 64 12.50 -15.19 0.59
CA LEU A 64 13.47 -16.21 0.99
C LEU A 64 13.67 -17.31 -0.07
N GLY A 65 12.83 -17.32 -1.11
CA GLY A 65 12.85 -18.37 -2.15
C GLY A 65 12.32 -19.73 -1.66
N GLU A 66 11.48 -19.73 -0.62
CA GLU A 66 10.93 -20.92 0.02
C GLU A 66 9.41 -20.91 -0.02
N GLU A 67 8.80 -22.07 -0.26
CA GLU A 67 7.36 -22.27 -0.09
C GLU A 67 7.10 -22.91 1.28
N VAL A 68 6.60 -22.12 2.23
CA VAL A 68 6.22 -22.60 3.55
C VAL A 68 4.72 -22.94 3.56
N PRO A 69 4.31 -24.20 3.89
CA PRO A 69 2.92 -24.55 4.08
C PRO A 69 2.26 -23.70 5.19
N ASP A 70 0.96 -23.42 5.04
CA ASP A 70 0.26 -22.55 5.98
C ASP A 70 0.26 -23.06 7.42
N ASP A 71 0.13 -24.37 7.60
CA ASP A 71 0.17 -25.07 8.89
C ASP A 71 1.54 -25.05 9.59
N LYS A 72 2.61 -24.72 8.84
CA LYS A 72 4.00 -24.64 9.35
C LYS A 72 4.55 -23.23 9.45
N PHE A 73 3.81 -22.26 8.95
CA PHE A 73 4.27 -20.88 9.02
C PHE A 73 4.08 -20.31 10.43
N GLU A 74 5.16 -19.85 11.02
CA GLU A 74 5.18 -19.13 12.30
C GLU A 74 5.84 -17.76 12.08
N LEU A 75 5.37 -16.75 12.77
CA LEU A 75 6.00 -15.43 12.75
C LEU A 75 7.18 -15.41 13.75
N ASP A 76 8.17 -16.28 13.49
CA ASP A 76 9.42 -16.38 14.22
C ASP A 76 10.36 -15.18 13.94
N GLU A 77 11.54 -15.17 14.51
CA GLU A 77 12.50 -14.08 14.37
C GLU A 77 12.94 -13.86 12.91
N ILE A 78 13.12 -14.93 12.14
CA ILE A 78 13.54 -14.85 10.72
C ILE A 78 12.42 -14.25 9.88
N ASN A 79 11.21 -14.76 10.01
CA ASN A 79 10.04 -14.30 9.29
C ASN A 79 9.66 -12.86 9.67
N ARG A 80 9.82 -12.48 10.95
CA ARG A 80 9.67 -11.09 11.43
C ARG A 80 10.69 -10.16 10.78
N SER A 81 11.95 -10.56 10.76
CA SER A 81 13.02 -9.76 10.13
C SER A 81 12.79 -9.62 8.64
N ALA A 82 12.37 -10.68 7.96
CA ALA A 82 12.10 -10.68 6.53
C ALA A 82 10.94 -9.72 6.16
N ILE A 83 9.80 -9.79 6.87
CA ILE A 83 8.68 -8.87 6.59
C ILE A 83 9.04 -7.42 6.94
N CYS A 84 9.78 -7.20 8.03
CA CYS A 84 10.26 -5.87 8.39
C CYS A 84 11.19 -5.28 7.33
N GLU A 85 12.07 -6.08 6.71
CA GLU A 85 12.94 -5.62 5.63
C GLU A 85 12.13 -5.22 4.38
N VAL A 86 11.13 -6.03 3.99
CA VAL A 86 10.21 -5.68 2.88
C VAL A 86 9.52 -4.35 3.17
N MET A 87 9.00 -4.17 4.38
CA MET A 87 8.32 -2.94 4.78
C MET A 87 9.27 -1.75 4.86
N ASN A 88 10.49 -1.95 5.36
CA ASN A 88 11.52 -0.93 5.43
C ASN A 88 11.86 -0.36 4.05
N GLN A 89 12.07 -1.22 3.08
CA GLN A 89 12.36 -0.79 1.70
C GLN A 89 11.17 -0.08 1.06
N MET A 90 9.96 -0.59 1.26
CA MET A 90 8.75 0.03 0.72
C MET A 90 8.50 1.41 1.33
N MET A 91 8.57 1.52 2.64
CA MET A 91 8.31 2.77 3.36
C MET A 91 9.48 3.75 3.26
N GLY A 92 10.71 3.26 3.16
CA GLY A 92 11.88 4.09 2.88
C GLY A 92 11.78 4.80 1.53
N ALA A 93 11.37 4.08 0.48
CA ALA A 93 11.09 4.68 -0.82
C ALA A 93 9.96 5.71 -0.74
N SER A 94 8.90 5.42 0.04
CA SER A 94 7.80 6.36 0.27
C SER A 94 8.26 7.61 1.04
N ALA A 95 9.10 7.46 2.06
CA ALA A 95 9.65 8.58 2.83
C ALA A 95 10.54 9.48 1.95
N THR A 96 11.33 8.89 1.05
CA THR A 96 12.12 9.65 0.06
C THR A 96 11.22 10.47 -0.86
N ALA A 97 10.20 9.84 -1.44
CA ALA A 97 9.24 10.54 -2.30
C ALA A 97 8.49 11.64 -1.54
N LEU A 98 8.08 11.39 -0.29
CA LEU A 98 7.48 12.39 0.59
C LEU A 98 8.44 13.56 0.86
N SER A 99 9.73 13.30 1.11
CA SER A 99 10.73 14.35 1.34
C SER A 99 10.86 15.26 0.13
N GLU A 100 10.91 14.69 -1.08
CA GLU A 100 10.97 15.45 -2.33
C GLU A 100 9.72 16.30 -2.54
N PHE A 101 8.57 15.73 -2.21
CA PHE A 101 7.28 16.38 -2.39
C PHE A 101 7.03 17.48 -1.34
N LEU A 102 7.25 17.18 -0.06
CA LEU A 102 7.03 18.08 1.06
C LEU A 102 8.12 19.17 1.20
N LYS A 103 9.25 19.02 0.47
CA LYS A 103 10.40 19.92 0.51
C LYS A 103 11.10 20.01 1.88
N PHE A 104 10.95 18.99 2.71
CA PHE A 104 11.72 18.80 3.94
C PHE A 104 12.02 17.31 4.15
N THR A 105 13.03 17.01 4.97
CA THR A 105 13.44 15.63 5.23
C THR A 105 12.36 14.86 5.99
N VAL A 106 12.00 13.68 5.49
CA VAL A 106 11.11 12.73 6.15
C VAL A 106 11.88 11.44 6.36
N ASN A 107 12.02 11.02 7.62
CA ASN A 107 12.66 9.76 7.99
C ASN A 107 11.72 8.88 8.82
N ILE A 108 11.91 7.57 8.69
CA ILE A 108 11.12 6.54 9.39
C ILE A 108 12.01 5.74 10.35
N SER A 109 11.37 5.16 11.38
CA SER A 109 12.00 4.17 12.25
C SER A 109 12.15 2.83 11.54
N THR A 110 12.97 1.95 12.11
CA THR A 110 12.96 0.52 11.76
C THR A 110 11.55 -0.04 12.01
N PRO A 111 10.94 -0.73 11.03
CA PRO A 111 9.64 -1.37 11.19
C PRO A 111 9.65 -2.44 12.30
N VAL A 112 8.53 -2.56 13.01
CA VAL A 112 8.34 -3.57 14.06
C VAL A 112 7.09 -4.39 13.73
N SER A 113 7.26 -5.69 13.52
CA SER A 113 6.16 -6.62 13.23
C SER A 113 5.65 -7.30 14.49
N PHE A 114 4.33 -7.54 14.55
CA PHE A 114 3.65 -8.23 15.64
C PHE A 114 2.41 -8.97 15.15
N GLU A 115 2.06 -10.06 15.82
CA GLU A 115 0.79 -10.76 15.57
C GLU A 115 -0.36 -10.04 16.29
N ILE A 116 -1.50 -9.98 15.63
CA ILE A 116 -2.72 -9.44 16.21
C ILE A 116 -3.59 -10.65 16.63
N THR A 117 -3.40 -11.07 17.87
CA THR A 117 -4.11 -12.21 18.47
C THR A 117 -5.38 -11.79 19.23
N ASP A 118 -5.47 -10.51 19.56
CA ASP A 118 -6.59 -9.90 20.27
C ASP A 118 -7.01 -8.60 19.60
N ALA A 119 -8.19 -8.64 18.98
CA ALA A 119 -8.75 -7.48 18.25
C ALA A 119 -9.06 -6.32 19.19
N GLU A 120 -9.55 -6.57 20.40
CA GLU A 120 -9.87 -5.52 21.36
C GLU A 120 -8.59 -4.89 21.93
N GLY A 121 -7.59 -5.70 22.27
CA GLY A 121 -6.28 -5.22 22.70
C GLY A 121 -5.61 -4.36 21.63
N PHE A 122 -5.70 -4.76 20.36
CA PHE A 122 -5.21 -3.97 19.23
C PHE A 122 -5.95 -2.63 19.14
N LYS A 123 -7.29 -2.63 19.18
CA LYS A 123 -8.09 -1.41 19.14
C LYS A 123 -7.79 -0.48 20.32
N ASN A 124 -7.64 -1.05 21.53
CA ASN A 124 -7.30 -0.28 22.73
C ASN A 124 -5.96 0.46 22.59
N LYS A 125 -4.98 -0.19 21.96
CA LYS A 125 -3.63 0.38 21.79
C LYS A 125 -3.58 1.44 20.68
N TYR A 126 -4.22 1.17 19.55
CA TYR A 126 -4.03 1.94 18.32
C TYR A 126 -5.21 2.82 17.91
N PHE A 127 -6.41 2.60 18.50
CA PHE A 127 -7.59 3.41 18.26
C PHE A 127 -8.06 4.07 19.59
N PRO A 128 -7.50 5.22 19.97
CA PRO A 128 -7.98 5.96 21.15
C PRO A 128 -9.45 6.31 21.01
N GLU A 129 -10.21 6.27 22.11
CA GLU A 129 -11.69 6.37 22.11
C GLU A 129 -12.27 7.60 21.42
N ALA A 130 -11.55 8.71 21.38
CA ALA A 130 -12.06 9.98 20.85
C ALA A 130 -11.36 10.42 19.55
N ILE A 131 -10.44 9.63 19.03
CA ILE A 131 -9.62 10.05 17.87
C ILE A 131 -9.97 9.17 16.68
N PRO A 132 -10.52 9.75 15.59
CA PRO A 132 -10.72 9.01 14.36
C PRO A 132 -9.38 8.65 13.72
N MET A 133 -9.34 7.46 13.13
CA MET A 133 -8.20 6.94 12.40
C MET A 133 -8.52 6.90 10.91
N VAL A 134 -7.55 7.26 10.10
CA VAL A 134 -7.61 7.08 8.65
C VAL A 134 -7.19 5.66 8.33
N VAL A 135 -8.07 4.91 7.70
CA VAL A 135 -7.86 3.52 7.25
C VAL A 135 -7.85 3.50 5.73
N ILE A 136 -6.74 3.10 5.16
CA ILE A 136 -6.52 3.04 3.73
C ILE A 136 -6.40 1.57 3.34
N SER A 137 -7.32 1.08 2.49
CA SER A 137 -7.27 -0.28 1.95
C SER A 137 -6.61 -0.26 0.59
N PHE A 138 -5.61 -1.11 0.40
CA PHE A 138 -4.92 -1.32 -0.87
C PHE A 138 -5.15 -2.75 -1.35
N THR A 139 -5.22 -2.96 -2.65
CA THR A 139 -5.09 -4.30 -3.23
C THR A 139 -3.62 -4.55 -3.55
N LEU A 140 -3.10 -5.67 -3.07
CA LEU A 140 -1.76 -6.18 -3.35
C LEU A 140 -1.88 -7.37 -4.29
N GLU A 141 -1.16 -7.34 -5.39
CA GLU A 141 -1.04 -8.47 -6.32
C GLU A 141 0.43 -8.77 -6.56
N ILE A 142 0.84 -10.01 -6.28
CA ILE A 142 2.13 -10.57 -6.65
C ILE A 142 1.87 -11.59 -7.74
N GLU A 143 2.41 -11.35 -8.93
CA GLU A 143 2.12 -12.11 -10.13
C GLU A 143 2.24 -13.63 -9.92
N GLY A 144 1.14 -14.35 -10.17
CA GLY A 144 1.07 -15.80 -10.03
C GLY A 144 1.06 -16.35 -8.59
N LYS A 145 1.14 -15.49 -7.55
CA LYS A 145 1.32 -15.93 -6.17
C LYS A 145 0.27 -15.43 -5.20
N LEU A 146 -0.13 -14.16 -5.30
CA LEU A 146 -1.00 -13.51 -4.31
C LEU A 146 -1.86 -12.44 -4.96
N LYS A 147 -3.13 -12.40 -4.56
CA LYS A 147 -4.02 -11.26 -4.76
C LYS A 147 -4.85 -11.06 -3.51
N SER A 148 -4.59 -9.98 -2.78
CA SER A 148 -5.23 -9.73 -1.48
C SER A 148 -5.40 -8.23 -1.21
N GLU A 149 -6.00 -7.91 -0.06
CA GLU A 149 -6.10 -6.54 0.45
C GLU A 149 -5.24 -6.41 1.72
N PHE A 150 -4.56 -5.28 1.87
CA PHE A 150 -3.93 -4.90 3.12
C PHE A 150 -4.40 -3.50 3.54
N LEU A 151 -4.28 -3.20 4.82
CA LEU A 151 -4.67 -1.92 5.38
C LEU A 151 -3.44 -1.11 5.79
N ASN A 152 -3.50 0.19 5.58
CA ASN A 152 -2.61 1.16 6.22
C ASN A 152 -3.46 2.04 7.13
N ILE A 153 -3.10 2.10 8.40
CA ILE A 153 -3.86 2.76 9.47
C ILE A 153 -2.98 3.83 10.08
N MET A 154 -3.49 5.05 10.16
CA MET A 154 -2.77 6.16 10.75
C MET A 154 -3.72 7.14 11.46
N PRO A 155 -3.23 7.92 12.45
CA PRO A 155 -4.01 8.99 13.05
C PRO A 155 -4.41 10.04 12.01
N GLU A 156 -5.63 10.58 12.15
CA GLU A 156 -6.15 11.65 11.27
C GLU A 156 -5.20 12.85 11.20
N LYS A 157 -4.56 13.22 12.34
CA LYS A 157 -3.58 14.31 12.40
C LYS A 157 -2.40 14.09 11.43
N LEU A 158 -1.88 12.85 11.37
CA LEU A 158 -0.81 12.50 10.44
C LEU A 158 -1.29 12.57 8.99
N ALA A 159 -2.47 12.03 8.70
CA ALA A 159 -3.03 12.07 7.36
C ALA A 159 -3.27 13.52 6.87
N LYS A 160 -3.80 14.39 7.73
CA LYS A 160 -3.95 15.84 7.44
C LYS A 160 -2.61 16.48 7.12
N ARG A 161 -1.58 16.21 7.92
CA ARG A 161 -0.23 16.75 7.69
C ARG A 161 0.36 16.31 6.34
N LEU A 162 0.08 15.08 5.91
CA LEU A 162 0.49 14.58 4.59
C LEU A 162 -0.25 15.28 3.44
N LEU A 163 -1.46 15.78 3.67
CA LEU A 163 -2.29 16.44 2.65
C LEU A 163 -2.12 17.96 2.60
N GLU A 164 -1.56 18.60 3.63
CA GLU A 164 -1.36 20.06 3.69
C GLU A 164 -0.75 20.66 2.41
N PRO A 165 0.28 20.05 1.79
CA PRO A 165 0.89 20.64 0.60
C PRO A 165 0.00 20.60 -0.64
N PHE A 166 -1.08 19.83 -0.63
CA PHE A 166 -2.01 19.73 -1.75
C PHE A 166 -3.17 20.73 -1.64
N GLU A 167 -3.24 21.52 -0.56
CA GLU A 167 -4.39 22.39 -0.25
C GLU A 167 -5.75 21.66 -0.28
N ILE A 168 -5.72 20.34 -0.08
CA ILE A 168 -6.91 19.49 -0.09
C ILE A 168 -7.36 19.27 1.36
N SER A 169 -8.53 19.76 1.71
CA SER A 169 -9.15 19.39 2.98
C SER A 169 -9.66 17.93 2.91
N LEU A 170 -9.61 17.23 4.04
CA LEU A 170 -10.20 15.87 4.11
C LEU A 170 -11.73 15.90 3.90
N GLU A 171 -12.37 17.03 4.13
CA GLU A 171 -13.80 17.27 3.87
C GLU A 171 -14.09 17.32 2.37
N GLU A 172 -13.27 18.02 1.57
CA GLU A 172 -13.39 18.05 0.11
C GLU A 172 -13.12 16.67 -0.52
N ALA A 173 -12.15 15.90 0.02
CA ALA A 173 -11.89 14.54 -0.42
C ALA A 173 -13.05 13.57 -0.12
N ALA A 174 -13.84 13.82 0.93
CA ALA A 174 -15.03 13.05 1.25
C ALA A 174 -16.23 13.42 0.37
N GLU A 175 -16.35 14.69 -0.03
CA GLU A 175 -17.41 15.18 -0.93
C GLU A 175 -17.26 14.67 -2.35
N VAL A 176 -16.03 14.56 -2.87
CA VAL A 176 -15.74 13.97 -4.20
C VAL A 176 -16.19 12.50 -4.29
N GLN A 177 -16.21 11.77 -3.18
CA GLN A 177 -16.71 10.38 -3.15
C GLN A 177 -18.26 10.28 -3.14
N THR A 178 -18.95 11.32 -2.72
CA THR A 178 -20.42 11.38 -2.76
C THR A 178 -20.94 11.83 -4.13
N GLU A 179 -20.26 12.75 -4.81
CA GLU A 179 -20.63 13.19 -6.16
C GLU A 179 -20.36 12.12 -7.24
N ASN A 180 -19.33 11.28 -7.08
CA ASN A 180 -19.04 10.17 -8.01
C ASN A 180 -20.05 9.02 -7.93
N LYS A 181 -21.01 9.04 -7.00
CA LYS A 181 -22.15 8.10 -7.01
C LYS A 181 -23.32 8.56 -7.87
N GLU A 182 -23.38 9.84 -8.22
CA GLU A 182 -24.50 10.38 -9.04
C GLU A 182 -24.12 10.71 -10.49
N SER A 183 -22.83 10.86 -10.84
CA SER A 183 -22.40 11.21 -12.21
C SER A 183 -21.58 10.14 -12.94
N GLY A 184 -21.60 8.91 -12.46
CA GLY A 184 -20.93 7.78 -13.11
C GLY A 184 -21.71 7.25 -14.31
N SER A 185 -21.52 7.77 -15.51
CA SER A 185 -21.79 7.01 -16.74
C SER A 185 -21.43 7.69 -18.08
N LYS A 186 -20.91 8.89 -18.17
CA LYS A 186 -20.64 9.47 -19.51
C LYS A 186 -19.28 10.10 -19.75
N ALA A 187 -18.53 10.51 -18.72
CA ALA A 187 -17.25 11.19 -18.92
C ALA A 187 -16.02 10.24 -18.97
N ALA A 188 -16.16 9.03 -18.45
CA ALA A 188 -15.05 8.06 -18.42
C ALA A 188 -14.88 7.29 -19.76
N GLU A 189 -15.94 7.13 -20.54
CA GLU A 189 -15.87 6.45 -21.86
C GLU A 189 -15.23 7.35 -22.92
N GLU A 190 -15.53 8.63 -22.92
CA GLU A 190 -15.03 9.57 -23.95
C GLU A 190 -13.52 9.89 -23.80
N THR A 191 -12.98 9.78 -22.57
CA THR A 191 -11.54 10.00 -22.32
C THR A 191 -10.73 8.73 -22.60
N ALA A 192 -11.29 7.55 -22.38
CA ALA A 192 -10.64 6.27 -22.66
C ALA A 192 -10.52 6.01 -24.19
N GLU A 193 -11.53 6.36 -24.99
CA GLU A 193 -11.48 6.21 -26.44
C GLU A 193 -10.42 7.12 -27.10
N LYS A 194 -10.27 8.38 -26.64
CA LYS A 194 -9.25 9.28 -27.16
C LYS A 194 -7.82 8.84 -26.87
N VAL A 195 -7.58 8.24 -25.71
CA VAL A 195 -6.24 7.73 -25.33
C VAL A 195 -5.86 6.49 -26.13
N ILE A 196 -6.84 5.65 -26.46
CA ILE A 196 -6.62 4.44 -27.25
C ILE A 196 -6.38 4.78 -28.73
N GLU A 197 -7.05 5.78 -29.26
CA GLU A 197 -6.87 6.23 -30.65
C GLU A 197 -5.52 6.92 -30.88
N GLU A 198 -5.05 7.72 -29.91
CA GLU A 198 -3.73 8.39 -29.96
C GLU A 198 -2.57 7.41 -29.78
N ALA A 199 -2.75 6.30 -29.03
CA ALA A 199 -1.75 5.23 -28.90
C ALA A 199 -1.65 4.37 -30.17
N ALA A 200 -2.77 4.10 -30.86
CA ALA A 200 -2.80 3.33 -32.10
C ALA A 200 -2.17 4.07 -33.30
N GLU A 201 -2.20 5.40 -33.31
CA GLU A 201 -1.61 6.21 -34.36
C GLU A 201 -0.08 6.32 -34.25
N LYS A 202 0.47 6.23 -33.02
CA LYS A 202 1.94 6.23 -32.76
C LYS A 202 2.63 4.91 -33.10
N GLU A 203 1.90 3.80 -33.14
CA GLU A 203 2.46 2.47 -33.44
C GLU A 203 2.61 2.24 -34.98
N LYS A 204 1.94 3.04 -35.81
CA LYS A 204 2.00 2.95 -37.28
C LYS A 204 3.15 3.72 -37.93
N THR A 205 3.97 4.43 -37.14
CA THR A 205 5.06 5.30 -37.69
C THR A 205 6.46 4.84 -37.31
N GLN A 206 6.69 3.62 -36.86
CA GLN A 206 8.04 3.09 -36.74
C GLN A 206 8.43 2.33 -38.03
N PRO A 207 9.57 2.68 -38.64
CA PRO A 207 10.09 1.97 -39.81
C PRO A 207 10.70 0.62 -39.39
N ASP A 208 10.49 -0.41 -40.22
CA ASP A 208 11.03 -1.76 -40.09
C ASP A 208 12.55 -1.78 -39.88
N PRO A 209 13.09 -2.63 -38.99
CA PRO A 209 14.52 -2.78 -38.84
C PRO A 209 15.12 -3.56 -40.01
N GLU A 210 16.18 -3.01 -40.59
CA GLU A 210 17.00 -3.56 -41.66
C GLU A 210 17.64 -4.91 -41.27
N PRO A 211 17.67 -5.93 -42.15
CA PRO A 211 18.20 -7.26 -41.79
C PRO A 211 19.76 -7.25 -41.70
N ALA A 212 20.25 -7.87 -40.63
CA ALA A 212 21.66 -8.03 -40.33
C ALA A 212 22.39 -8.88 -41.40
N PRO A 213 23.66 -8.55 -41.76
CA PRO A 213 24.43 -9.29 -42.76
C PRO A 213 24.89 -10.66 -42.21
N THR A 214 24.78 -11.67 -43.08
CA THR A 214 25.26 -13.03 -42.88
C THR A 214 26.79 -13.10 -42.91
N PRO A 215 27.49 -13.82 -42.02
CA PRO A 215 28.94 -14.03 -42.13
C PRO A 215 29.28 -15.09 -43.17
N GLN A 216 30.30 -14.79 -43.93
CA GLN A 216 31.02 -15.75 -44.80
C GLN A 216 32.06 -16.56 -43.99
#